data_9254d5ca88e929d78ce3c342494dbc14
#
_entry.id   9254d5ca88e929d78ce3c342494dbc14
#
_cell.length_a   1.000
_cell.length_b   1.000
_cell.length_c   1.000
_cell.angle_alpha   90.00
_cell.angle_beta   90.00
_cell.angle_gamma   90.00
#
_symmetry.space_group_name_H-M   'P 1'
#
loop_
_entity.id
_entity.type
_entity.pdbx_description
1 polymer ?
#
loop_
_entity_poly.entity_id
_entity_poly.type
_entity_poly.pdbx_seq_one_letter_code
_entity_poly.pdbx_strand_id
1 'polypeptide(L)'
;MPGGSPPAKKSGGGGSIPSGGYLGAAAEFIAKQEGIYRLATENQLEIPFINDEENIHINADINNYQSYTIKGSKISQTLMDFLKEYRKKDSSLFATIYNLDALQKQNGKDSTIFWLQKQRNIKIAEINTLVENAITNSTSPAFVYYTLGLSLRSMETAQVLALAKASAEKIKAEPLVQFANLLNSQVQANTKTTPISIGAMAPEISLQDVNGKIISLSSLRGKYVLVDFWASWCGPCRGENPNVVMAYEKYKKKNKT
;
A
#
# COMPACT_ATOMS: atom_id res chain seq x y z
N MET A 1 9.95 -13.04 2.88
CA MET A 1 9.78 -12.31 4.12
C MET A 1 10.64 -12.94 5.21
N PRO A 2 11.71 -12.33 5.70
CA PRO A 2 12.25 -12.61 7.02
C PRO A 2 12.33 -11.29 7.78
N GLY A 3 11.42 -11.07 8.71
CA GLY A 3 11.39 -9.91 9.57
C GLY A 3 10.51 -10.19 10.76
N GLY A 4 10.88 -11.20 11.55
CA GLY A 4 10.30 -11.40 12.87
C GLY A 4 10.70 -10.23 13.76
N SER A 5 9.73 -9.44 14.19
CA SER A 5 9.92 -8.43 15.23
C SER A 5 10.40 -9.11 16.52
N PRO A 6 11.45 -8.62 17.19
CA PRO A 6 11.85 -9.15 18.47
C PRO A 6 10.75 -8.86 19.51
N PRO A 7 10.54 -9.76 20.50
CA PRO A 7 9.54 -9.56 21.53
C PRO A 7 9.91 -8.37 22.42
N ALA A 8 8.95 -7.50 22.66
CA ALA A 8 9.08 -6.39 23.60
C ALA A 8 9.30 -6.93 25.02
N LYS A 9 10.37 -6.50 25.68
CA LYS A 9 10.54 -6.71 27.11
C LYS A 9 9.62 -5.76 27.87
N LYS A 10 8.62 -6.29 28.56
CA LYS A 10 7.84 -5.54 29.54
C LYS A 10 8.73 -5.33 30.76
N SER A 11 9.25 -4.12 30.95
CA SER A 11 9.80 -3.72 32.24
C SER A 11 8.65 -3.29 33.15
N GLY A 12 8.32 -4.13 34.11
CA GLY A 12 7.37 -3.81 35.18
C GLY A 12 8.03 -2.87 36.19
N GLY A 13 7.81 -1.57 36.07
CA GLY A 13 8.05 -0.59 37.10
C GLY A 13 6.71 -0.17 37.71
N GLY A 14 6.39 -0.68 38.91
CA GLY A 14 5.22 -0.24 39.68
C GLY A 14 5.38 1.19 40.16
N GLY A 15 4.86 2.15 39.42
CA GLY A 15 4.65 3.53 39.84
C GLY A 15 3.18 3.74 40.17
N SER A 16 2.90 4.25 41.37
CA SER A 16 1.55 4.64 41.81
C SER A 16 0.94 5.67 40.86
N ILE A 17 -0.26 5.37 40.37
CA ILE A 17 -1.05 6.21 39.47
C ILE A 17 -1.56 7.43 40.26
N PRO A 18 -1.25 8.68 39.86
CA PRO A 18 -1.94 9.84 40.37
C PRO A 18 -3.36 9.82 39.81
N SER A 19 -4.35 10.10 40.65
CA SER A 19 -5.76 10.24 40.32
C SER A 19 -5.99 11.47 39.44
N GLY A 20 -5.81 11.32 38.13
CA GLY A 20 -5.94 12.38 37.13
C GLY A 20 -5.60 11.83 35.75
N GLY A 21 -6.49 11.10 35.18
CA GLY A 21 -6.90 10.94 33.80
C GLY A 21 -5.92 10.70 32.66
N TYR A 22 -4.63 10.39 32.84
CA TYR A 22 -3.73 9.98 31.74
C TYR A 22 -3.06 8.65 32.06
N LEU A 23 -3.50 7.60 31.40
CA LEU A 23 -2.79 6.33 31.38
C LEU A 23 -1.58 6.46 30.45
N GLY A 24 -0.42 6.87 30.97
CA GLY A 24 0.85 6.83 30.27
C GLY A 24 1.42 5.41 30.35
N ALA A 25 1.60 4.74 29.23
CA ALA A 25 2.43 3.56 29.14
C ALA A 25 3.79 3.95 28.52
N ALA A 26 4.90 3.54 29.18
CA ALA A 26 6.23 3.67 28.61
C ALA A 26 6.71 2.28 28.18
N ALA A 27 7.24 2.17 26.98
CA ALA A 27 7.90 0.97 26.49
C ALA A 27 9.27 1.37 25.95
N GLU A 28 10.28 0.60 26.30
CA GLU A 28 11.65 0.75 25.80
C GLU A 28 11.99 -0.46 24.94
N PHE A 29 12.58 -0.23 23.78
CA PHE A 29 13.10 -1.29 22.93
C PHE A 29 14.37 -0.82 22.24
N ILE A 30 15.29 -1.77 22.00
CA ILE A 30 16.58 -1.53 21.35
C ILE A 30 16.48 -2.07 19.93
N ALA A 31 16.67 -1.21 18.94
CA ALA A 31 16.79 -1.60 17.54
C ALA A 31 18.26 -1.45 17.09
N LYS A 32 18.76 -2.47 16.39
CA LYS A 32 20.20 -2.57 16.07
C LYS A 32 20.60 -1.86 14.77
N GLN A 33 19.66 -1.46 13.94
CA GLN A 33 19.92 -0.88 12.63
C GLN A 33 18.91 0.22 12.30
N GLU A 34 19.31 1.21 11.50
CA GLU A 34 18.38 2.15 10.91
C GLU A 34 17.31 1.40 10.11
N GLY A 35 16.08 1.69 10.37
CA GLY A 35 14.96 1.06 9.70
C GLY A 35 13.64 1.72 10.08
N ILE A 36 12.57 1.33 9.40
CA ILE A 36 11.22 1.75 9.77
C ILE A 36 10.64 0.77 10.77
N TYR A 37 10.25 1.32 11.88
CA TYR A 37 9.55 0.63 12.96
C TYR A 37 8.14 1.18 13.08
N ARG A 38 7.25 0.41 13.67
CA ARG A 38 5.88 0.82 13.97
C ARG A 38 5.60 0.60 15.44
N LEU A 39 5.20 1.67 16.10
CA LEU A 39 4.55 1.56 17.39
C LEU A 39 3.08 1.20 17.12
N ALA A 40 2.67 0.00 17.51
CA ALA A 40 1.30 -0.48 17.36
C ALA A 40 0.67 -0.69 18.73
N THR A 41 -0.60 -0.32 18.87
CA THR A 41 -1.42 -0.59 20.04
C THR A 41 -2.50 -1.62 19.70
N GLU A 42 -3.11 -2.24 20.72
CA GLU A 42 -4.23 -3.16 20.55
C GLU A 42 -5.42 -2.53 19.80
N ASN A 43 -5.59 -1.21 19.90
CA ASN A 43 -6.62 -0.43 19.23
C ASN A 43 -6.26 -0.05 17.79
N GLN A 44 -5.30 -0.72 17.15
CA GLN A 44 -4.87 -0.49 15.76
C GLN A 44 -4.21 0.87 15.50
N LEU A 45 -3.77 1.59 16.52
CA LEU A 45 -2.90 2.74 16.31
C LEU A 45 -1.56 2.26 15.79
N GLU A 46 -1.17 2.73 14.61
CA GLU A 46 0.15 2.48 14.04
C GLU A 46 0.88 3.81 13.80
N ILE A 47 1.96 4.04 14.53
CA ILE A 47 2.84 5.19 14.36
C ILE A 47 4.14 4.70 13.75
N PRO A 48 4.41 4.98 12.47
CA PRO A 48 5.69 4.66 11.87
C PRO A 48 6.74 5.69 12.29
N PHE A 49 7.94 5.22 12.58
CA PHE A 49 9.11 6.04 12.87
C PHE A 49 10.37 5.37 12.34
N ILE A 50 11.45 6.15 12.22
CA ILE A 50 12.74 5.67 11.74
C ILE A 50 13.69 5.69 12.93
N ASN A 51 14.35 4.55 13.17
CA ASN A 51 15.36 4.42 14.22
C ASN A 51 16.73 4.82 13.65
N ASP A 52 17.00 6.12 13.66
CA ASP A 52 18.26 6.76 13.21
C ASP A 52 19.09 7.34 14.36
N GLU A 53 18.52 7.37 15.57
CA GLU A 53 19.12 7.98 16.74
C GLU A 53 18.99 7.07 17.99
N GLU A 54 19.88 7.22 18.95
CA GLU A 54 19.90 6.38 20.16
C GLU A 54 18.66 6.56 21.03
N ASN A 55 18.11 7.78 21.07
CA ASN A 55 16.98 8.11 21.95
C ASN A 55 15.88 8.83 21.17
N ILE A 56 14.79 8.12 20.89
CA ILE A 56 13.63 8.64 20.20
C ILE A 56 12.43 8.58 21.15
N HIS A 57 11.79 9.72 21.38
CA HIS A 57 10.63 9.86 22.22
C HIS A 57 9.38 10.09 21.38
N ILE A 58 8.41 9.19 21.51
CA ILE A 58 7.10 9.27 20.84
C ILE A 58 6.04 9.51 21.92
N ASN A 59 5.29 10.60 21.77
CA ASN A 59 4.14 10.90 22.62
C ASN A 59 2.88 10.92 21.76
N ALA A 60 1.92 10.06 22.07
CA ALA A 60 0.67 9.90 21.34
C ALA A 60 -0.51 9.79 22.30
N ASP A 61 -1.62 10.42 21.94
CA ASP A 61 -2.89 10.24 22.62
C ASP A 61 -3.64 9.07 21.97
N ILE A 62 -3.93 8.03 22.75
CA ILE A 62 -4.67 6.85 22.26
C ILE A 62 -6.10 7.15 21.84
N ASN A 63 -6.67 8.26 22.28
CA ASN A 63 -8.00 8.73 21.89
C ASN A 63 -7.95 9.66 20.67
N ASN A 64 -6.76 10.19 20.34
CA ASN A 64 -6.53 11.07 19.18
C ASN A 64 -5.23 10.69 18.47
N TYR A 65 -5.24 9.53 17.86
CA TYR A 65 -4.08 8.91 17.18
C TYR A 65 -3.52 9.72 16.00
N GLN A 66 -4.23 10.73 15.54
CA GLN A 66 -3.72 11.63 14.50
C GLN A 66 -2.80 12.73 15.07
N SER A 67 -2.83 12.90 16.40
CA SER A 67 -2.04 13.88 17.11
C SER A 67 -0.95 13.19 17.94
N TYR A 68 0.18 12.92 17.31
CA TYR A 68 1.37 12.43 18.00
C TYR A 68 2.57 13.33 17.71
N THR A 69 3.57 13.27 18.58
CA THR A 69 4.82 13.99 18.40
C THR A 69 6.00 13.02 18.51
N ILE A 70 7.05 13.29 17.73
CA ILE A 70 8.29 12.53 17.77
C ILE A 70 9.41 13.52 18.07
N LYS A 71 10.27 13.19 19.04
CA LYS A 71 11.47 13.97 19.43
C LYS A 71 12.68 13.04 19.39
N GLY A 72 13.86 13.61 19.14
CA GLY A 72 15.12 12.88 19.10
C GLY A 72 15.51 12.38 17.71
N SER A 73 14.60 12.29 16.76
CA SER A 73 14.89 11.91 15.36
C SER A 73 14.31 12.95 14.41
N LYS A 74 15.20 13.61 13.65
CA LYS A 74 14.79 14.59 12.62
C LYS A 74 14.10 13.90 11.43
N ILE A 75 14.59 12.71 11.05
CA ILE A 75 14.02 11.99 9.92
C ILE A 75 12.64 11.38 10.26
N SER A 76 12.42 10.98 11.51
CA SER A 76 11.08 10.56 11.97
C SER A 76 10.10 11.72 11.99
N GLN A 77 10.51 12.92 12.33
CA GLN A 77 9.69 14.12 12.21
C GLN A 77 9.34 14.40 10.75
N THR A 78 10.34 14.31 9.86
CA THR A 78 10.12 14.44 8.40
C THR A 78 9.13 13.39 7.88
N LEU A 79 9.25 12.15 8.33
CA LEU A 79 8.30 11.08 7.99
C LEU A 79 6.89 11.39 8.49
N MET A 80 6.75 11.87 9.72
CA MET A 80 5.47 12.26 10.31
C MET A 80 4.80 13.38 9.49
N ASP A 81 5.52 14.44 9.16
CA ASP A 81 5.02 15.58 8.39
C ASP A 81 4.65 15.19 6.96
N PHE A 82 5.49 14.39 6.32
CA PHE A 82 5.21 13.80 5.01
C PHE A 82 3.93 12.96 5.04
N LEU A 83 3.77 12.07 6.01
CA LEU A 83 2.59 11.21 6.12
C LEU A 83 1.31 11.99 6.42
N LYS A 84 1.40 13.08 7.17
CA LYS A 84 0.27 13.98 7.42
C LYS A 84 -0.22 14.61 6.11
N GLU A 85 0.69 15.14 5.32
CA GLU A 85 0.33 15.75 4.02
C GLU A 85 -0.11 14.69 2.99
N TYR A 86 0.56 13.55 2.94
CA TYR A 86 0.18 12.43 2.09
C TYR A 86 -1.25 11.96 2.39
N ARG A 87 -1.59 11.70 3.65
CA ARG A 87 -2.93 11.26 4.06
C ARG A 87 -4.01 12.27 3.70
N LYS A 88 -3.74 13.57 3.86
CA LYS A 88 -4.67 14.65 3.46
C LYS A 88 -4.98 14.59 1.96
N LYS A 89 -3.95 14.44 1.12
CA LYS A 89 -4.09 14.34 -0.33
C LYS A 89 -4.76 13.02 -0.74
N ASP A 90 -4.35 11.91 -0.15
CA ASP A 90 -4.92 10.58 -0.40
C ASP A 90 -6.42 10.53 -0.03
N SER A 91 -6.83 11.09 1.10
CA SER A 91 -8.24 11.21 1.49
C SER A 91 -9.05 12.05 0.50
N SER A 92 -8.47 13.15 -0.01
CA SER A 92 -9.10 13.99 -1.02
C SER A 92 -9.25 13.27 -2.36
N LEU A 93 -8.25 12.49 -2.76
CA LEU A 93 -8.31 11.62 -3.94
C LEU A 93 -9.37 10.53 -3.77
N PHE A 94 -9.38 9.86 -2.63
CA PHE A 94 -10.38 8.82 -2.31
C PHE A 94 -11.81 9.36 -2.41
N ALA A 95 -12.10 10.53 -1.84
CA ALA A 95 -13.41 11.16 -1.94
C ALA A 95 -13.79 11.46 -3.41
N THR A 96 -12.83 11.87 -4.23
CA THR A 96 -13.07 12.12 -5.67
C THR A 96 -13.38 10.82 -6.42
N ILE A 97 -12.64 9.75 -6.15
CA ILE A 97 -12.86 8.42 -6.76
C ILE A 97 -14.22 7.87 -6.33
N TYR A 98 -14.58 7.98 -5.05
CA TYR A 98 -15.86 7.54 -4.52
C TYR A 98 -17.04 8.25 -5.21
N ASN A 99 -16.97 9.58 -5.36
CA ASN A 99 -18.00 10.36 -6.04
C ASN A 99 -18.09 10.03 -7.53
N LEU A 100 -16.95 9.78 -8.19
CA LEU A 100 -16.90 9.37 -9.58
C LEU A 100 -17.59 8.01 -9.79
N ASP A 101 -17.28 7.02 -8.96
CA ASP A 101 -17.90 5.70 -9.01
C ASP A 101 -19.41 5.76 -8.77
N ALA A 102 -19.85 6.53 -7.77
CA ALA A 102 -21.27 6.72 -7.47
C ALA A 102 -22.05 7.34 -8.64
N LEU A 103 -21.47 8.37 -9.31
CA LEU A 103 -22.08 9.02 -10.47
C LEU A 103 -22.12 8.11 -11.70
N GLN A 104 -21.09 7.31 -11.92
CA GLN A 104 -21.06 6.35 -13.03
C GLN A 104 -22.16 5.28 -12.86
N LYS A 105 -22.38 4.78 -11.65
CA LYS A 105 -23.45 3.81 -11.33
C LYS A 105 -24.85 4.38 -11.48
N GLN A 106 -25.03 5.69 -11.30
CA GLN A 106 -26.32 6.37 -11.40
C GLN A 106 -26.60 6.96 -12.81
N ASN A 107 -25.79 6.65 -13.82
CA ASN A 107 -25.85 7.30 -15.15
C ASN A 107 -25.82 8.83 -15.05
N GLY A 108 -24.92 9.34 -14.19
CA GLY A 108 -24.76 10.78 -13.98
C GLY A 108 -24.38 11.55 -15.26
N LYS A 109 -24.49 12.88 -15.23
CA LYS A 109 -24.16 13.73 -16.37
C LYS A 109 -22.71 13.54 -16.83
N ASP A 110 -22.50 13.31 -18.11
CA ASP A 110 -21.16 13.10 -18.71
C ASP A 110 -20.18 14.24 -18.41
N SER A 111 -20.65 15.48 -18.39
CA SER A 111 -19.82 16.65 -18.06
C SER A 111 -19.29 16.60 -16.62
N THR A 112 -20.08 16.13 -15.66
CA THR A 112 -19.66 16.01 -14.27
C THR A 112 -18.69 14.84 -14.09
N ILE A 113 -18.93 13.74 -14.78
CA ILE A 113 -18.01 12.57 -14.81
C ILE A 113 -16.66 13.00 -15.38
N PHE A 114 -16.65 13.70 -16.52
CA PHE A 114 -15.42 14.22 -17.14
C PHE A 114 -14.65 15.16 -16.19
N TRP A 115 -15.35 16.08 -15.52
CA TRP A 115 -14.74 17.00 -14.57
C TRP A 115 -14.09 16.24 -13.40
N LEU A 116 -14.78 15.25 -12.80
CA LEU A 116 -14.25 14.44 -11.72
C LEU A 116 -13.06 13.58 -12.15
N GLN A 117 -13.06 13.06 -13.37
CA GLN A 117 -11.89 12.36 -13.94
C GLN A 117 -10.69 13.28 -14.05
N LYS A 118 -10.90 14.52 -14.50
CA LYS A 118 -9.83 15.54 -14.53
C LYS A 118 -9.32 15.85 -13.10
N GLN A 119 -10.22 16.05 -12.14
CA GLN A 119 -9.83 16.28 -10.74
C GLN A 119 -9.05 15.10 -10.14
N ARG A 120 -9.47 13.86 -10.40
CA ARG A 120 -8.73 12.67 -10.00
C ARG A 120 -7.29 12.67 -10.53
N ASN A 121 -7.10 12.97 -11.82
CA ASN A 121 -5.78 12.98 -12.44
C ASN A 121 -4.87 14.09 -11.86
N ILE A 122 -5.43 15.27 -11.58
CA ILE A 122 -4.71 16.36 -10.90
C ILE A 122 -4.25 15.91 -9.51
N LYS A 123 -5.14 15.32 -8.72
CA LYS A 123 -4.81 14.86 -7.36
C LYS A 123 -3.78 13.74 -7.34
N ILE A 124 -3.82 12.83 -8.30
CA ILE A 124 -2.78 11.81 -8.49
C ILE A 124 -1.43 12.48 -8.78
N ALA A 125 -1.40 13.45 -9.69
CA ALA A 125 -0.17 14.18 -10.01
C ALA A 125 0.40 14.93 -8.79
N GLU A 126 -0.46 15.53 -7.96
CA GLU A 126 -0.04 16.19 -6.73
C GLU A 126 0.56 15.22 -5.70
N ILE A 127 -0.03 14.02 -5.55
CA ILE A 127 0.51 12.97 -4.68
C ILE A 127 1.87 12.50 -5.23
N ASN A 128 1.95 12.27 -6.53
CA ASN A 128 3.19 11.82 -7.17
C ASN A 128 4.31 12.86 -6.99
N THR A 129 4.02 14.13 -7.17
CA THR A 129 4.99 15.22 -6.94
C THR A 129 5.45 15.27 -5.47
N LEU A 130 4.52 15.12 -4.51
CA LEU A 130 4.88 15.07 -3.09
C LEU A 130 5.82 13.90 -2.79
N VAL A 131 5.53 12.72 -3.30
CA VAL A 131 6.32 11.51 -3.10
C VAL A 131 7.68 11.62 -3.79
N GLU A 132 7.73 12.09 -5.03
CA GLU A 132 8.96 12.29 -5.79
C GLU A 132 9.90 13.28 -5.09
N ASN A 133 9.38 14.41 -4.62
CA ASN A 133 10.16 15.39 -3.86
C ASN A 133 10.69 14.80 -2.55
N ALA A 134 9.89 13.99 -1.85
CA ALA A 134 10.31 13.32 -0.62
C ALA A 134 11.46 12.34 -0.87
N ILE A 135 11.39 11.54 -1.94
CA ILE A 135 12.45 10.60 -2.35
C ILE A 135 13.72 11.36 -2.74
N THR A 136 13.60 12.37 -3.60
CA THR A 136 14.75 13.07 -4.20
C THR A 136 15.52 13.88 -3.17
N ASN A 137 14.84 14.50 -2.20
CA ASN A 137 15.46 15.38 -1.21
C ASN A 137 15.99 14.65 0.03
N SER A 138 15.66 13.37 0.22
CA SER A 138 16.13 12.60 1.38
C SER A 138 17.47 11.91 1.12
N THR A 139 18.22 11.72 2.21
CA THR A 139 19.43 10.88 2.26
C THR A 139 19.26 9.67 3.20
N SER A 140 18.13 9.56 3.91
CA SER A 140 17.83 8.40 4.76
C SER A 140 17.38 7.20 3.92
N PRO A 141 18.12 6.08 3.97
CA PRO A 141 17.74 4.87 3.24
C PRO A 141 16.36 4.37 3.62
N ALA A 142 16.04 4.37 4.90
CA ALA A 142 14.76 3.89 5.42
C ALA A 142 13.58 4.74 4.95
N PHE A 143 13.70 6.07 5.00
CA PHE A 143 12.69 6.99 4.52
C PHE A 143 12.45 6.84 3.02
N VAL A 144 13.52 6.78 2.22
CA VAL A 144 13.44 6.60 0.76
C VAL A 144 12.83 5.26 0.42
N TYR A 145 13.23 4.17 1.08
CA TYR A 145 12.64 2.85 0.86
C TYR A 145 11.14 2.84 1.11
N TYR A 146 10.70 3.47 2.20
CA TYR A 146 9.28 3.57 2.53
C TYR A 146 8.49 4.37 1.50
N THR A 147 9.01 5.54 1.11
CA THR A 147 8.33 6.41 0.14
C THR A 147 8.33 5.82 -1.26
N LEU A 148 9.36 5.07 -1.67
CA LEU A 148 9.35 4.26 -2.90
C LEU A 148 8.23 3.20 -2.86
N GLY A 149 8.00 2.55 -1.72
CA GLY A 149 6.86 1.63 -1.55
C GLY A 149 5.51 2.33 -1.74
N LEU A 150 5.35 3.55 -1.26
CA LEU A 150 4.13 4.34 -1.46
C LEU A 150 3.94 4.78 -2.93
N SER A 151 5.01 5.06 -3.64
CA SER A 151 4.94 5.50 -5.05
C SER A 151 4.32 4.46 -5.98
N LEU A 152 4.47 3.16 -5.66
CA LEU A 152 3.87 2.07 -6.42
C LEU A 152 2.32 2.08 -6.45
N ARG A 153 1.68 2.88 -5.60
CA ARG A 153 0.22 3.01 -5.56
C ARG A 153 -0.36 3.89 -6.67
N SER A 154 0.43 4.82 -7.20
CA SER A 154 -0.06 5.87 -8.10
C SER A 154 0.87 6.22 -9.25
N MET A 155 2.13 5.78 -9.22
CA MET A 155 3.09 5.98 -10.30
C MET A 155 3.25 4.73 -11.16
N GLU A 156 3.57 4.94 -12.42
CA GLU A 156 3.96 3.86 -13.33
C GLU A 156 5.25 3.18 -12.85
N THR A 157 5.30 1.85 -12.95
CA THR A 157 6.45 1.07 -12.47
C THR A 157 7.78 1.53 -13.06
N ALA A 158 7.79 1.99 -14.31
CA ALA A 158 9.00 2.52 -14.96
C ALA A 158 9.50 3.81 -14.29
N GLN A 159 8.59 4.69 -13.85
CA GLN A 159 8.94 5.91 -13.12
C GLN A 159 9.50 5.58 -11.74
N VAL A 160 8.85 4.65 -11.01
CA VAL A 160 9.34 4.18 -9.71
C VAL A 160 10.71 3.53 -9.84
N LEU A 161 10.95 2.73 -10.89
CA LEU A 161 12.25 2.13 -11.17
C LEU A 161 13.35 3.19 -11.40
N ALA A 162 13.03 4.26 -12.14
CA ALA A 162 13.99 5.36 -12.36
C ALA A 162 14.35 6.04 -11.02
N LEU A 163 13.37 6.35 -10.17
CA LEU A 163 13.59 6.92 -8.84
C LEU A 163 14.39 5.97 -7.94
N ALA A 164 14.07 4.68 -7.96
CA ALA A 164 14.76 3.67 -7.17
C ALA A 164 16.24 3.54 -7.56
N LYS A 165 16.55 3.52 -8.88
CA LYS A 165 17.92 3.49 -9.39
C LYS A 165 18.70 4.73 -8.99
N ALA A 166 18.14 5.92 -9.20
CA ALA A 166 18.78 7.19 -8.81
C ALA A 166 19.04 7.26 -7.30
N SER A 167 18.10 6.77 -6.48
CA SER A 167 18.26 6.72 -5.03
C SER A 167 19.32 5.71 -4.60
N ALA A 168 19.37 4.54 -5.23
CA ALA A 168 20.38 3.52 -4.95
C ALA A 168 21.80 4.01 -5.28
N GLU A 169 21.97 4.73 -6.39
CA GLU A 169 23.25 5.34 -6.77
C GLU A 169 23.67 6.46 -5.81
N LYS A 170 22.72 7.31 -5.38
CA LYS A 170 22.97 8.45 -4.50
C LYS A 170 23.32 7.99 -3.08
N ILE A 171 22.56 7.04 -2.53
CA ILE A 171 22.62 6.67 -1.10
C ILE A 171 23.50 5.44 -0.89
N LYS A 172 23.60 4.56 -1.86
CA LYS A 172 24.40 3.32 -1.86
C LYS A 172 24.05 2.36 -0.70
N ALA A 173 22.78 2.33 -0.31
CA ALA A 173 22.27 1.44 0.72
C ALA A 173 21.71 0.16 0.10
N GLU A 174 22.11 -0.99 0.67
CA GLU A 174 21.72 -2.32 0.16
C GLU A 174 20.20 -2.50 -0.04
N PRO A 175 19.31 -2.06 0.88
CA PRO A 175 17.87 -2.20 0.66
C PRO A 175 17.36 -1.47 -0.58
N LEU A 176 17.93 -0.31 -0.91
CA LEU A 176 17.54 0.46 -2.11
C LEU A 176 18.05 -0.21 -3.40
N VAL A 177 19.25 -0.78 -3.36
CA VAL A 177 19.80 -1.56 -4.48
C VAL A 177 18.95 -2.78 -4.76
N GLN A 178 18.59 -3.53 -3.71
CA GLN A 178 17.73 -4.71 -3.83
C GLN A 178 16.33 -4.34 -4.36
N PHE A 179 15.74 -3.26 -3.88
CA PHE A 179 14.45 -2.76 -4.36
C PHE A 179 14.51 -2.40 -5.86
N ALA A 180 15.54 -1.66 -6.28
CA ALA A 180 15.72 -1.31 -7.70
C ALA A 180 15.92 -2.55 -8.58
N ASN A 181 16.69 -3.53 -8.13
CA ASN A 181 16.92 -4.79 -8.85
C ASN A 181 15.63 -5.60 -8.97
N LEU A 182 14.83 -5.70 -7.91
CA LEU A 182 13.54 -6.37 -7.91
C LEU A 182 12.58 -5.75 -8.94
N LEU A 183 12.42 -4.43 -8.90
CA LEU A 183 11.58 -3.71 -9.87
C LEU A 183 12.09 -3.85 -11.31
N ASN A 184 13.41 -3.80 -11.51
CA ASN A 184 13.99 -3.98 -12.84
C ASN A 184 13.69 -5.37 -13.39
N SER A 185 13.76 -6.41 -12.55
CA SER A 185 13.40 -7.78 -12.94
C SER A 185 11.92 -7.90 -13.32
N GLN A 186 11.03 -7.24 -12.57
CA GLN A 186 9.60 -7.22 -12.87
C GLN A 186 9.30 -6.50 -14.19
N VAL A 187 9.92 -5.35 -14.44
CA VAL A 187 9.75 -4.61 -15.69
C VAL A 187 10.25 -5.45 -16.87
N GLN A 188 11.41 -6.10 -16.75
CA GLN A 188 11.94 -6.96 -17.82
C GLN A 188 11.07 -8.21 -18.04
N ALA A 189 10.52 -8.81 -17.00
CA ALA A 189 9.60 -9.93 -17.14
C ALA A 189 8.33 -9.51 -17.89
N ASN A 190 7.78 -8.34 -17.58
CA ASN A 190 6.60 -7.79 -18.26
C ASN A 190 6.86 -7.42 -19.73
N THR A 191 8.07 -7.00 -20.07
CA THR A 191 8.43 -6.71 -21.49
C THR A 191 8.59 -7.97 -22.34
N LYS A 192 8.86 -9.11 -21.72
CA LYS A 192 8.94 -10.41 -22.41
C LYS A 192 7.58 -11.08 -22.62
N THR A 193 6.55 -10.63 -21.89
CA THR A 193 5.18 -11.11 -22.10
C THR A 193 4.49 -10.21 -23.11
N THR A 194 3.96 -10.80 -24.18
CA THR A 194 3.11 -10.07 -25.13
C THR A 194 1.93 -9.47 -24.34
N PRO A 195 1.68 -8.16 -24.43
CA PRO A 195 0.53 -7.57 -23.74
C PRO A 195 -0.74 -8.32 -24.13
N ILE A 196 -1.54 -8.73 -23.16
CA ILE A 196 -2.84 -9.37 -23.43
C ILE A 196 -3.74 -8.26 -23.95
N SER A 197 -4.00 -8.29 -25.26
CA SER A 197 -4.93 -7.37 -25.91
C SER A 197 -6.29 -8.02 -26.14
N ILE A 198 -7.33 -7.19 -26.31
CA ILE A 198 -8.66 -7.68 -26.68
C ILE A 198 -8.55 -8.46 -27.98
N GLY A 199 -9.08 -9.70 -28.01
CA GLY A 199 -9.00 -10.60 -29.13
C GLY A 199 -7.73 -11.48 -29.17
N ALA A 200 -6.75 -11.25 -28.30
CA ALA A 200 -5.59 -12.13 -28.18
C ALA A 200 -5.94 -13.41 -27.43
N MET A 201 -5.17 -14.47 -27.69
CA MET A 201 -5.30 -15.72 -26.94
C MET A 201 -4.81 -15.50 -25.50
N ALA A 202 -5.64 -15.83 -24.52
CA ALA A 202 -5.25 -15.76 -23.11
C ALA A 202 -4.08 -16.73 -22.82
N PRO A 203 -3.09 -16.33 -22.01
CA PRO A 203 -2.07 -17.24 -21.51
C PRO A 203 -2.69 -18.43 -20.77
N GLU A 204 -2.02 -19.57 -20.79
CA GLU A 204 -2.47 -20.72 -20.03
C GLU A 204 -2.38 -20.47 -18.53
N ILE A 205 -3.44 -20.79 -17.82
CA ILE A 205 -3.52 -20.79 -16.36
C ILE A 205 -3.83 -22.22 -15.95
N SER A 206 -2.95 -22.82 -15.16
CA SER A 206 -3.10 -24.18 -14.68
C SER A 206 -2.91 -24.22 -13.16
N LEU A 207 -3.98 -24.38 -12.40
CA LEU A 207 -3.98 -24.31 -10.94
C LEU A 207 -4.78 -25.48 -10.35
N GLN A 208 -4.45 -25.86 -9.12
CA GLN A 208 -5.20 -26.86 -8.38
C GLN A 208 -6.50 -26.26 -7.82
N ASP A 209 -7.58 -27.02 -7.91
CA ASP A 209 -8.83 -26.72 -7.20
C ASP A 209 -8.72 -27.10 -5.71
N VAL A 210 -9.78 -26.89 -4.96
CA VAL A 210 -9.85 -27.20 -3.52
C VAL A 210 -9.67 -28.70 -3.18
N ASN A 211 -9.80 -29.58 -4.17
CA ASN A 211 -9.62 -31.02 -4.05
C ASN A 211 -8.25 -31.49 -4.56
N GLY A 212 -7.36 -30.56 -4.97
CA GLY A 212 -6.05 -30.84 -5.51
C GLY A 212 -6.04 -31.26 -7.00
N LYS A 213 -7.19 -31.20 -7.69
CA LYS A 213 -7.27 -31.48 -9.12
C LYS A 213 -6.80 -30.28 -9.94
N ILE A 214 -5.92 -30.51 -10.90
CA ILE A 214 -5.45 -29.47 -11.82
C ILE A 214 -6.58 -29.08 -12.77
N ILE A 215 -6.89 -27.79 -12.79
CA ILE A 215 -7.81 -27.16 -13.75
C ILE A 215 -6.99 -26.24 -14.65
N SER A 216 -7.05 -26.43 -15.95
CA SER A 216 -6.40 -25.58 -16.95
C SER A 216 -7.40 -24.72 -17.68
N LEU A 217 -7.03 -23.46 -17.98
CA LEU A 217 -7.90 -22.53 -18.73
C LEU A 217 -8.22 -23.10 -20.12
N SER A 218 -7.27 -23.78 -20.73
CA SER A 218 -7.44 -24.45 -22.04
C SER A 218 -8.53 -25.54 -22.02
N SER A 219 -8.79 -26.17 -20.87
CA SER A 219 -9.87 -27.17 -20.72
C SER A 219 -11.29 -26.57 -20.78
N LEU A 220 -11.39 -25.25 -20.70
CA LEU A 220 -12.65 -24.49 -20.74
C LEU A 220 -12.91 -23.85 -22.11
N ARG A 221 -12.11 -24.16 -23.14
CA ARG A 221 -12.29 -23.60 -24.48
C ARG A 221 -13.68 -23.91 -25.03
N GLY A 222 -14.21 -22.96 -25.80
CA GLY A 222 -15.56 -23.03 -26.34
C GLY A 222 -16.66 -22.54 -25.38
N LYS A 223 -16.26 -22.07 -24.18
CA LYS A 223 -17.16 -21.47 -23.19
C LYS A 223 -16.77 -20.03 -22.92
N TYR A 224 -17.72 -19.23 -22.47
CA TYR A 224 -17.42 -17.93 -21.87
C TYR A 224 -16.90 -18.16 -20.45
N VAL A 225 -15.70 -17.67 -20.15
CA VAL A 225 -15.03 -17.85 -18.87
C VAL A 225 -14.72 -16.49 -18.26
N LEU A 226 -15.21 -16.24 -17.06
CA LEU A 226 -14.77 -15.10 -16.24
C LEU A 226 -13.58 -15.56 -15.40
N VAL A 227 -12.45 -14.88 -15.56
CA VAL A 227 -11.27 -15.09 -14.71
C VAL A 227 -11.19 -13.93 -13.72
N ASP A 228 -11.28 -14.24 -12.45
CA ASP A 228 -11.21 -13.25 -11.36
C ASP A 228 -9.97 -13.52 -10.48
N PHE A 229 -9.15 -12.49 -10.28
CA PHE A 229 -7.98 -12.54 -9.41
C PHE A 229 -8.33 -11.86 -8.08
N TRP A 230 -8.57 -12.65 -7.06
CA TRP A 230 -8.99 -12.16 -5.76
C TRP A 230 -8.17 -12.73 -4.60
N ALA A 231 -8.29 -12.13 -3.41
CA ALA A 231 -7.71 -12.66 -2.19
C ALA A 231 -8.66 -12.45 -1.00
N SER A 232 -8.62 -13.36 -0.02
CA SER A 232 -9.48 -13.30 1.17
C SER A 232 -9.30 -12.04 2.02
N TRP A 233 -8.10 -11.45 2.00
CA TRP A 233 -7.77 -10.20 2.68
C TRP A 233 -8.03 -8.94 1.82
N CYS A 234 -8.38 -9.09 0.55
CA CYS A 234 -8.69 -7.97 -0.33
C CYS A 234 -10.12 -7.48 -0.08
N GLY A 235 -10.26 -6.37 0.64
CA GLY A 235 -11.56 -5.78 0.97
C GLY A 235 -12.42 -5.45 -0.26
N PRO A 236 -11.92 -4.71 -1.27
CA PRO A 236 -12.66 -4.44 -2.51
C PRO A 236 -13.09 -5.71 -3.25
N CYS A 237 -12.22 -6.73 -3.34
CA CYS A 237 -12.55 -8.01 -3.98
C CYS A 237 -13.74 -8.69 -3.28
N ARG A 238 -13.76 -8.69 -1.96
CA ARG A 238 -14.87 -9.24 -1.17
C ARG A 238 -16.17 -8.48 -1.38
N GLY A 239 -16.08 -7.15 -1.57
CA GLY A 239 -17.24 -6.31 -1.91
C GLY A 239 -17.86 -6.66 -3.26
N GLU A 240 -17.07 -7.16 -4.21
CA GLU A 240 -17.53 -7.58 -5.55
C GLU A 240 -18.13 -9.00 -5.58
N ASN A 241 -17.79 -9.86 -4.62
CA ASN A 241 -18.29 -11.25 -4.58
C ASN A 241 -19.81 -11.40 -4.78
N PRO A 242 -20.70 -10.56 -4.19
CA PRO A 242 -22.13 -10.67 -4.43
C PRO A 242 -22.51 -10.53 -5.91
N ASN A 243 -21.84 -9.63 -6.65
CA ASN A 243 -22.06 -9.42 -8.08
C ASN A 243 -21.63 -10.65 -8.90
N VAL A 244 -20.49 -11.25 -8.54
CA VAL A 244 -20.01 -12.50 -9.16
C VAL A 244 -21.01 -13.64 -8.93
N VAL A 245 -21.56 -13.78 -7.72
CA VAL A 245 -22.58 -14.78 -7.39
C VAL A 245 -23.86 -14.54 -8.21
N MET A 246 -24.34 -13.30 -8.29
CA MET A 246 -25.52 -12.96 -9.10
C MET A 246 -25.29 -13.27 -10.59
N ALA A 247 -24.12 -12.94 -11.13
CA ALA A 247 -23.77 -13.26 -12.50
C ALA A 247 -23.73 -14.78 -12.74
N TYR A 248 -23.12 -15.54 -11.83
CA TYR A 248 -23.11 -16.99 -11.90
C TYR A 248 -24.52 -17.57 -11.91
N GLU A 249 -25.39 -17.17 -10.99
CA GLU A 249 -26.79 -17.65 -10.93
C GLU A 249 -27.57 -17.33 -12.21
N LYS A 250 -27.34 -16.15 -12.79
CA LYS A 250 -28.00 -15.71 -14.04
C LYS A 250 -27.55 -16.52 -15.25
N TYR A 251 -26.27 -16.90 -15.33
CA TYR A 251 -25.69 -17.46 -16.55
C TYR A 251 -25.42 -18.98 -16.48
N LYS A 252 -25.38 -19.60 -15.29
CA LYS A 252 -25.08 -21.04 -15.11
C LYS A 252 -26.00 -21.95 -15.92
N LYS A 253 -27.23 -21.53 -16.18
CA LYS A 253 -28.20 -22.32 -16.97
C LYS A 253 -28.02 -22.16 -18.50
N LYS A 254 -27.32 -21.11 -18.95
CA LYS A 254 -27.10 -20.85 -20.39
C LYS A 254 -25.90 -21.62 -20.95
N ASN A 255 -25.05 -22.19 -20.12
CA ASN A 255 -23.91 -23.00 -20.53
C ASN A 255 -24.19 -24.51 -20.57
N LYS A 256 -25.48 -24.90 -20.59
CA LYS A 256 -25.92 -26.30 -20.79
C LYS A 256 -26.29 -26.56 -22.27
N THR A 257 -25.32 -26.30 -23.15
CA THR A 257 -25.38 -26.85 -24.53
C THR A 257 -23.99 -27.34 -24.87
#